data_1e4bcfda97da2308643290235d21de09
#
_entry.id   1e4bcfda97da2308643290235d21de09
#
_cell.length_a   1.000
_cell.length_b   1.000
_cell.length_c   1.000
_cell.angle_alpha   90.00
_cell.angle_beta   90.00
_cell.angle_gamma   90.00
#
_symmetry.space_group_name_H-M   'P 1'
#
loop_
_entity.id
_entity.type
_entity.pdbx_description
1 polymer ?
#
loop_
_entity_poly.entity_id
_entity_poly.type
_entity_poly.pdbx_seq_one_letter_code
_entity_poly.pdbx_strand_id
1 'polypeptide(L)'
;MSDFPLSAMRGERAALVEQAKAFAESGHVVWVATPRSSETAELRKHGVRLFEVEPSISAPESDLPVVRNSVRVRRCLGTLMLEERIDLVVTHSDFGLAAAALTTARSLELPTIHTVHGSAPVRGRTAAAMAPLARHAHRVVTGIRPTRHRFTGHPMDDARRNMAVAVSRAADVVVTPTTRQARVLREAGVGPVHVVPNALGRRPVEPPPAPELGPLRLVWASRFTPDKRLDVLLNAIRLVEIRLGAHAVRVDVAGGTVPPTRTPVSVRVHGRLSSQAVHDLLLCGHAAVVCSLEHDGQPMTALEAFRDHRPVIVSDIRLASEFGSAAVLTDDETAFGLATTIIELASDRTLLRPHTAAAIEHARLATAERHTDQVLRLVAGSCRP
;
A
#
# COMPACT_ATOMS: atom_id res chain seq x y z
N MET A 1 11.73 -4.11 7.89
CA MET A 1 11.68 -3.14 9.00
C MET A 1 10.85 -1.93 8.61
N SER A 2 10.07 -1.35 9.51
CA SER A 2 9.22 -0.18 9.22
C SER A 2 9.12 0.75 10.44
N ASP A 3 9.14 2.05 10.19
CA ASP A 3 8.90 3.08 11.20
C ASP A 3 7.43 3.18 11.64
N PHE A 4 6.51 2.52 10.94
CA PHE A 4 5.09 2.53 11.28
C PHE A 4 4.73 1.37 12.18
N PRO A 5 3.97 1.61 13.29
CA PRO A 5 3.49 0.55 14.14
C PRO A 5 2.51 -0.35 13.37
N LEU A 6 2.45 -1.62 13.75
CA LEU A 6 1.56 -2.60 13.11
C LEU A 6 0.06 -2.28 13.30
N SER A 7 -0.29 -1.41 14.25
CA SER A 7 -1.66 -0.89 14.43
C SER A 7 -2.05 0.21 13.43
N ALA A 8 -1.10 0.79 12.69
CA ALA A 8 -1.39 1.86 11.74
C ALA A 8 -2.21 1.35 10.54
N MET A 9 -3.32 2.01 10.21
CA MET A 9 -4.11 1.72 9.01
C MET A 9 -3.46 2.35 7.77
N ARG A 10 -2.40 1.72 7.24
CA ARG A 10 -1.69 2.20 6.05
C ARG A 10 -1.44 1.06 5.06
N GLY A 11 -1.49 1.34 3.77
CA GLY A 11 -1.16 0.38 2.72
C GLY A 11 0.26 -0.17 2.83
N GLU A 12 1.22 0.68 3.23
CA GLU A 12 2.61 0.30 3.49
C GLU A 12 2.74 -0.77 4.57
N ARG A 13 1.94 -0.66 5.65
CA ARG A 13 1.88 -1.70 6.69
C ARG A 13 1.32 -3.00 6.14
N ALA A 14 0.22 -2.94 5.38
CA ALA A 14 -0.38 -4.14 4.79
C ALA A 14 0.62 -4.84 3.87
N ALA A 15 1.33 -4.10 3.03
CA ALA A 15 2.37 -4.63 2.16
C ALA A 15 3.53 -5.28 2.94
N LEU A 16 4.00 -4.65 4.04
CA LEU A 16 5.02 -5.24 4.91
C LEU A 16 4.54 -6.54 5.55
N VAL A 17 3.31 -6.57 6.06
CA VAL A 17 2.72 -7.75 6.71
C VAL A 17 2.61 -8.90 5.71
N GLU A 18 2.07 -8.65 4.52
CA GLU A 18 1.93 -9.66 3.47
C GLU A 18 3.30 -10.15 2.97
N GLN A 19 4.30 -9.26 2.83
CA GLN A 19 5.65 -9.67 2.47
C GLN A 19 6.30 -10.53 3.57
N ALA A 20 6.15 -10.15 4.84
CA ALA A 20 6.71 -10.93 5.95
C ALA A 20 6.10 -12.34 6.02
N LYS A 21 4.78 -12.46 5.79
CA LYS A 21 4.10 -13.75 5.67
C LYS A 21 4.63 -14.54 4.48
N ALA A 22 4.76 -13.90 3.31
CA ALA A 22 5.25 -14.53 2.08
C ALA A 22 6.64 -15.16 2.30
N PHE A 23 7.56 -14.43 2.91
CA PHE A 23 8.89 -14.98 3.25
C PHE A 23 8.80 -16.14 4.25
N ALA A 24 7.97 -16.04 5.30
CA ALA A 24 7.81 -17.10 6.29
C ALA A 24 7.18 -18.37 5.68
N GLU A 25 6.15 -18.21 4.83
CA GLU A 25 5.50 -19.30 4.09
C GLU A 25 6.45 -19.98 3.08
N SER A 26 7.44 -19.23 2.57
CA SER A 26 8.52 -19.76 1.72
C SER A 26 9.66 -20.42 2.52
N GLY A 27 9.52 -20.59 3.84
CA GLY A 27 10.47 -21.30 4.69
C GLY A 27 11.61 -20.46 5.28
N HIS A 28 11.57 -19.13 5.14
CA HIS A 28 12.57 -18.23 5.70
C HIS A 28 12.26 -17.88 7.15
N VAL A 29 13.31 -17.69 7.96
CA VAL A 29 13.19 -17.11 9.32
C VAL A 29 13.06 -15.61 9.21
N VAL A 30 11.90 -15.07 9.58
CA VAL A 30 11.56 -13.65 9.38
C VAL A 30 11.51 -12.91 10.72
N TRP A 31 12.23 -11.81 10.80
CA TRP A 31 12.16 -10.84 11.88
C TRP A 31 11.56 -9.53 11.38
N VAL A 32 10.50 -9.05 12.03
CA VAL A 32 9.92 -7.72 11.76
C VAL A 32 10.31 -6.78 12.89
N ALA A 33 11.16 -5.79 12.60
CA ALA A 33 11.48 -4.71 13.52
C ALA A 33 10.55 -3.52 13.26
N THR A 34 9.85 -3.07 14.32
CA THR A 34 8.84 -2.00 14.28
C THR A 34 8.76 -1.31 15.64
N PRO A 35 8.26 -0.08 15.73
CA PRO A 35 7.86 0.50 17.01
C PRO A 35 6.82 -0.39 17.71
N ARG A 36 6.84 -0.38 19.03
CA ARG A 36 5.94 -1.19 19.86
C ARG A 36 4.48 -1.04 19.41
N SER A 37 3.77 -2.16 19.26
CA SER A 37 2.41 -2.21 18.70
C SER A 37 1.58 -3.31 19.38
N SER A 38 0.29 -3.08 19.54
CA SER A 38 -0.67 -4.06 20.07
C SER A 38 -1.11 -5.12 19.06
N GLU A 39 -0.97 -4.88 17.74
CA GLU A 39 -1.48 -5.76 16.67
C GLU A 39 -0.38 -6.71 16.14
N THR A 40 0.14 -7.57 17.01
CA THR A 40 1.25 -8.48 16.65
C THR A 40 0.81 -9.93 16.46
N ALA A 41 -0.41 -10.29 16.89
CA ALA A 41 -0.88 -11.67 16.92
C ALA A 41 -0.95 -12.33 15.53
N GLU A 42 -1.30 -11.56 14.49
CA GLU A 42 -1.40 -12.08 13.13
C GLU A 42 -0.05 -12.56 12.58
N LEU A 43 1.00 -11.74 12.69
CA LEU A 43 2.34 -12.12 12.24
C LEU A 43 2.89 -13.32 13.00
N ARG A 44 2.67 -13.37 14.31
CA ARG A 44 3.12 -14.51 15.15
C ARG A 44 2.49 -15.83 14.75
N LYS A 45 1.22 -15.85 14.29
CA LYS A 45 0.54 -17.05 13.77
C LYS A 45 1.23 -17.63 12.53
N HIS A 46 1.88 -16.79 11.73
CA HIS A 46 2.66 -17.19 10.57
C HIS A 46 4.14 -17.47 10.87
N GLY A 47 4.52 -17.60 12.14
CA GLY A 47 5.90 -17.87 12.54
C GLY A 47 6.86 -16.67 12.46
N VAL A 48 6.34 -15.46 12.17
CA VAL A 48 7.16 -14.25 12.11
C VAL A 48 7.54 -13.79 13.50
N ARG A 49 8.81 -13.56 13.72
CA ARG A 49 9.38 -13.04 14.97
C ARG A 49 9.35 -11.52 14.98
N LEU A 50 9.14 -10.92 16.14
CA LEU A 50 8.99 -9.48 16.30
C LEU A 50 10.11 -8.92 17.17
N PHE A 51 10.69 -7.81 16.71
CA PHE A 51 11.65 -7.00 17.44
C PHE A 51 11.06 -5.61 17.65
N GLU A 52 10.63 -5.31 18.86
CA GLU A 52 10.03 -4.04 19.21
C GLU A 52 11.10 -3.01 19.53
N VAL A 53 11.07 -1.88 18.83
CA VAL A 53 11.98 -0.76 19.03
C VAL A 53 11.26 0.34 19.80
N GLU A 54 11.84 0.77 20.92
CA GLU A 54 11.30 1.88 21.70
C GLU A 54 11.40 3.20 20.91
N PRO A 55 10.28 3.93 20.75
CA PRO A 55 10.31 5.20 20.05
C PRO A 55 11.16 6.23 20.81
N SER A 56 11.86 7.06 20.07
CA SER A 56 12.68 8.14 20.62
C SER A 56 11.82 9.34 21.07
N ILE A 57 10.67 9.51 20.45
CA ILE A 57 9.66 10.55 20.75
C ILE A 57 8.29 9.92 20.57
N SER A 58 7.47 9.97 21.60
CA SER A 58 6.06 9.62 21.54
C SER A 58 5.26 10.91 21.67
N ALA A 59 4.61 11.35 20.62
CA ALA A 59 3.67 12.46 20.69
C ALA A 59 2.29 11.92 21.12
N PRO A 60 1.70 12.39 22.21
CA PRO A 60 0.44 11.84 22.74
C PRO A 60 -0.75 11.95 21.75
N GLU A 61 -0.67 12.87 20.80
CA GLU A 61 -1.72 13.15 19.81
C GLU A 61 -1.42 12.58 18.42
N SER A 62 -0.24 12.02 18.18
CA SER A 62 0.09 11.41 16.90
C SER A 62 0.25 9.91 17.04
N ASP A 63 -0.52 9.14 16.26
CA ASP A 63 -0.37 7.69 16.10
C ASP A 63 0.96 7.28 15.43
N LEU A 64 1.94 8.18 15.38
CA LEU A 64 3.23 7.97 14.71
C LEU A 64 4.37 8.09 15.72
N PRO A 65 4.78 6.98 16.34
CA PRO A 65 6.00 6.94 17.14
C PRO A 65 7.20 7.23 16.25
N VAL A 66 8.06 8.14 16.65
CA VAL A 66 9.29 8.49 15.91
C VAL A 66 10.47 7.73 16.50
N VAL A 67 11.07 6.84 15.71
CA VAL A 67 12.35 6.22 16.03
C VAL A 67 13.45 7.04 15.35
N ARG A 68 14.42 7.51 16.14
CA ARG A 68 15.59 8.24 15.60
C ARG A 68 16.71 7.26 15.26
N ASN A 69 17.40 7.49 14.15
CA ASN A 69 18.65 6.81 13.81
C ASN A 69 19.76 7.20 14.82
N SER A 70 19.77 6.57 15.97
CA SER A 70 20.71 6.84 17.06
C SER A 70 21.70 5.68 17.23
N VAL A 71 22.82 5.94 17.91
CA VAL A 71 23.81 4.89 18.24
C VAL A 71 23.16 3.74 19.02
N ARG A 72 22.23 4.06 19.95
CA ARG A 72 21.50 3.04 20.73
C ARG A 72 20.68 2.13 19.81
N VAL A 73 19.88 2.71 18.92
CA VAL A 73 19.02 1.93 17.98
C VAL A 73 19.89 1.07 17.05
N ARG A 74 20.95 1.65 16.47
CA ARG A 74 21.88 0.89 15.62
C ARG A 74 22.56 -0.26 16.37
N ARG A 75 22.96 -0.06 17.63
CA ARG A 75 23.54 -1.14 18.44
C ARG A 75 22.54 -2.26 18.67
N CYS A 76 21.29 -1.95 19.07
CA CYS A 76 20.25 -2.97 19.25
C CYS A 76 19.96 -3.74 17.96
N LEU A 77 19.87 -3.05 16.83
CA LEU A 77 19.69 -3.70 15.52
C LEU A 77 20.91 -4.56 15.14
N GLY A 78 22.12 -4.07 15.40
CA GLY A 78 23.36 -4.82 15.12
C GLY A 78 23.45 -6.11 15.94
N THR A 79 23.10 -6.05 17.23
CA THR A 79 23.01 -7.24 18.09
C THR A 79 22.00 -8.24 17.52
N LEU A 80 20.79 -7.80 17.17
CA LEU A 80 19.79 -8.67 16.55
C LEU A 80 20.32 -9.30 15.25
N MET A 81 20.93 -8.50 14.36
CA MET A 81 21.41 -8.98 13.07
C MET A 81 22.51 -10.04 13.23
N LEU A 82 23.40 -9.88 14.21
CA LEU A 82 24.48 -10.82 14.49
C LEU A 82 23.99 -12.09 15.20
N GLU A 83 23.21 -11.95 16.28
CA GLU A 83 22.74 -13.08 17.09
C GLU A 83 21.80 -13.99 16.30
N GLU A 84 20.92 -13.41 15.48
CA GLU A 84 19.94 -14.14 14.67
C GLU A 84 20.46 -14.48 13.27
N ARG A 85 21.73 -14.17 12.98
CA ARG A 85 22.41 -14.44 11.69
C ARG A 85 21.58 -13.96 10.50
N ILE A 86 21.13 -12.69 10.57
CA ILE A 86 20.37 -12.08 9.47
C ILE A 86 21.26 -11.98 8.23
N ASP A 87 20.75 -12.43 7.09
CA ASP A 87 21.44 -12.43 5.80
C ASP A 87 20.87 -11.42 4.79
N LEU A 88 19.68 -10.83 5.08
CA LEU A 88 19.05 -9.80 4.25
C LEU A 88 18.27 -8.80 5.12
N VAL A 89 18.43 -7.52 4.84
CA VAL A 89 17.67 -6.45 5.48
C VAL A 89 16.74 -5.76 4.47
N VAL A 90 15.42 -5.85 4.71
CA VAL A 90 14.39 -5.17 3.91
C VAL A 90 13.75 -4.05 4.71
N THR A 91 13.67 -2.84 4.14
CA THR A 91 13.04 -1.66 4.76
C THR A 91 11.85 -1.18 3.97
N HIS A 92 10.78 -0.70 4.66
CA HIS A 92 9.50 -0.30 4.08
C HIS A 92 9.08 1.14 4.39
N SER A 93 9.97 1.95 4.95
CA SER A 93 9.67 3.32 5.36
C SER A 93 10.87 4.23 5.14
N ASP A 94 10.61 5.53 5.04
CA ASP A 94 11.62 6.53 4.70
C ASP A 94 12.09 7.34 5.92
N PHE A 95 12.04 6.76 7.15
CA PHE A 95 12.33 7.47 8.40
C PHE A 95 13.49 6.84 9.18
N GLY A 96 13.54 7.11 10.48
CA GLY A 96 14.72 6.86 11.29
C GLY A 96 15.04 5.41 11.54
N LEU A 97 14.05 4.52 11.70
CA LEU A 97 14.29 3.09 11.89
C LEU A 97 14.84 2.46 10.60
N ALA A 98 14.26 2.80 9.44
CA ALA A 98 14.78 2.35 8.16
C ALA A 98 16.21 2.85 7.92
N ALA A 99 16.47 4.15 8.19
CA ALA A 99 17.82 4.71 8.08
C ALA A 99 18.82 4.04 9.03
N ALA A 100 18.42 3.73 10.27
CA ALA A 100 19.25 3.01 11.22
C ALA A 100 19.54 1.58 10.75
N ALA A 101 18.53 0.89 10.22
CA ALA A 101 18.67 -0.47 9.69
C ALA A 101 19.64 -0.52 8.50
N LEU A 102 19.48 0.37 7.51
CA LEU A 102 20.38 0.47 6.36
C LEU A 102 21.82 0.83 6.77
N THR A 103 21.97 1.76 7.74
CA THR A 103 23.31 2.11 8.27
C THR A 103 23.97 0.94 8.96
N THR A 104 23.23 0.19 9.78
CA THR A 104 23.73 -0.96 10.51
C THR A 104 24.07 -2.12 9.58
N ALA A 105 23.16 -2.45 8.66
CA ALA A 105 23.38 -3.49 7.66
C ALA A 105 24.64 -3.23 6.84
N ARG A 106 24.85 -1.98 6.38
CA ARG A 106 26.07 -1.60 5.67
C ARG A 106 27.34 -1.81 6.50
N SER A 107 27.32 -1.51 7.81
CA SER A 107 28.48 -1.73 8.68
C SER A 107 28.77 -3.21 8.96
N LEU A 108 27.79 -4.08 8.70
CA LEU A 108 27.90 -5.54 8.82
C LEU A 108 28.02 -6.23 7.44
N GLU A 109 28.17 -5.46 6.37
CA GLU A 109 28.25 -5.95 4.98
C GLU A 109 27.04 -6.80 4.56
N LEU A 110 25.89 -6.58 5.19
CA LEU A 110 24.65 -7.27 4.85
C LEU A 110 23.96 -6.61 3.65
N PRO A 111 23.45 -7.38 2.70
CA PRO A 111 22.69 -6.87 1.57
C PRO A 111 21.39 -6.20 2.04
N THR A 112 21.02 -5.13 1.33
CA THR A 112 19.88 -4.30 1.70
C THR A 112 18.94 -4.08 0.55
N ILE A 113 17.64 -4.19 0.84
CA ILE A 113 16.55 -3.77 -0.06
C ILE A 113 15.73 -2.68 0.62
N HIS A 114 15.44 -1.62 -0.12
CA HIS A 114 14.50 -0.59 0.32
C HIS A 114 13.25 -0.59 -0.56
N THR A 115 12.08 -0.81 0.05
CA THR A 115 10.80 -0.81 -0.65
C THR A 115 10.13 0.55 -0.53
N VAL A 116 9.93 1.23 -1.66
CA VAL A 116 9.25 2.53 -1.74
C VAL A 116 7.80 2.30 -2.14
N HIS A 117 6.86 2.54 -1.22
CA HIS A 117 5.43 2.31 -1.44
C HIS A 117 4.69 3.45 -2.15
N GLY A 118 5.37 4.53 -2.46
CA GLY A 118 4.79 5.74 -3.02
C GLY A 118 4.09 6.60 -1.97
N SER A 119 3.58 7.74 -2.40
CA SER A 119 2.88 8.68 -1.53
C SER A 119 1.65 9.26 -2.22
N ALA A 120 0.58 9.52 -1.43
CA ALA A 120 -0.52 10.33 -1.89
C ALA A 120 -0.07 11.80 -2.04
N PRO A 121 -0.58 12.55 -3.03
CA PRO A 121 -0.23 13.95 -3.20
C PRO A 121 -0.65 14.78 -1.99
N VAL A 122 0.21 15.71 -1.61
CA VAL A 122 -0.09 16.67 -0.55
C VAL A 122 -0.41 18.02 -1.19
N ARG A 123 -1.54 18.59 -0.80
CA ARG A 123 -2.02 19.87 -1.35
C ARG A 123 -2.26 20.88 -0.21
N GLY A 124 -2.34 22.16 -0.56
CA GLY A 124 -2.67 23.25 0.36
C GLY A 124 -1.48 24.09 0.80
N ARG A 125 -1.77 25.41 1.05
CA ARG A 125 -0.76 26.43 1.35
C ARG A 125 -0.07 26.19 2.70
N THR A 126 -0.81 25.75 3.70
CA THR A 126 -0.27 25.42 5.03
C THR A 126 0.73 24.27 4.96
N ALA A 127 0.40 23.19 4.23
CA ALA A 127 1.32 22.09 3.99
C ALA A 127 2.59 22.56 3.24
N ALA A 128 2.43 23.42 2.24
CA ALA A 128 3.57 23.99 1.51
C ALA A 128 4.53 24.76 2.43
N ALA A 129 3.99 25.58 3.35
CA ALA A 129 4.78 26.35 4.31
C ALA A 129 5.55 25.46 5.31
N MET A 130 5.04 24.26 5.61
CA MET A 130 5.68 23.30 6.54
C MET A 130 6.81 22.48 5.89
N ALA A 131 7.01 22.53 4.58
CA ALA A 131 8.00 21.72 3.87
C ALA A 131 9.46 21.90 4.35
N PRO A 132 9.96 23.10 4.68
CA PRO A 132 11.30 23.26 5.22
C PRO A 132 11.46 22.58 6.58
N LEU A 133 10.47 22.72 7.45
CA LEU A 133 10.47 22.08 8.78
C LEU A 133 10.46 20.56 8.65
N ALA A 134 9.61 20.01 7.77
CA ALA A 134 9.55 18.57 7.52
C ALA A 134 10.90 18.02 7.03
N ARG A 135 11.58 18.72 6.12
CA ARG A 135 12.92 18.33 5.65
C ARG A 135 13.96 18.39 6.78
N HIS A 136 13.90 19.41 7.63
CA HIS A 136 14.80 19.52 8.79
C HIS A 136 14.55 18.37 9.78
N ALA A 137 13.30 18.14 10.15
CA ALA A 137 12.92 17.05 11.05
C ALA A 137 13.35 15.68 10.51
N HIS A 138 13.11 15.40 9.23
CA HIS A 138 13.58 14.17 8.57
C HIS A 138 15.10 14.02 8.68
N ARG A 139 15.87 15.07 8.40
CA ARG A 139 17.32 15.04 8.54
C ARG A 139 17.76 14.76 9.98
N VAL A 140 17.10 15.34 10.99
CA VAL A 140 17.40 15.09 12.41
C VAL A 140 17.10 13.65 12.79
N VAL A 141 15.99 13.09 12.28
CA VAL A 141 15.54 11.75 12.61
C VAL A 141 16.38 10.67 11.90
N THR A 142 16.68 10.85 10.62
CA THR A 142 17.41 9.87 9.80
C THR A 142 18.91 10.04 9.79
N GLY A 143 19.41 11.26 10.02
CA GLY A 143 20.81 11.62 9.76
C GLY A 143 21.12 11.84 8.27
N ILE A 144 20.14 11.66 7.37
CA ILE A 144 20.29 11.78 5.92
C ILE A 144 19.76 13.12 5.44
N ARG A 145 20.51 13.79 4.56
CA ARG A 145 20.03 15.04 3.93
C ARG A 145 19.09 14.71 2.78
N PRO A 146 17.83 15.20 2.80
CA PRO A 146 16.92 15.06 1.66
C PRO A 146 17.50 15.71 0.40
N THR A 147 17.26 15.11 -0.75
CA THR A 147 17.59 15.68 -2.06
C THR A 147 16.72 16.91 -2.38
N ARG A 148 16.91 17.53 -3.53
CA ARG A 148 16.18 18.75 -3.93
C ARG A 148 15.67 18.66 -5.37
N HIS A 149 15.13 17.51 -5.76
CA HIS A 149 14.45 17.36 -7.04
C HIS A 149 13.06 18.02 -7.00
N ARG A 150 12.61 18.48 -8.15
CA ARG A 150 11.27 19.03 -8.34
C ARG A 150 10.42 17.95 -9.05
N PHE A 151 9.41 17.41 -8.38
CA PHE A 151 8.54 16.38 -8.90
C PHE A 151 7.17 16.90 -9.35
N THR A 152 6.51 17.66 -8.48
CA THR A 152 5.14 18.15 -8.67
C THR A 152 5.07 19.67 -8.64
N GLY A 153 6.07 20.31 -8.10
CA GLY A 153 6.11 21.76 -7.83
C GLY A 153 5.39 22.17 -6.54
N HIS A 154 4.68 21.26 -5.85
CA HIS A 154 4.15 21.54 -4.53
C HIS A 154 5.22 21.26 -3.46
N PRO A 155 5.64 22.27 -2.64
CA PRO A 155 6.82 22.18 -1.76
C PRO A 155 6.81 20.99 -0.80
N MET A 156 5.66 20.64 -0.21
CA MET A 156 5.55 19.51 0.72
C MET A 156 5.59 18.16 -0.02
N ASP A 157 4.96 18.05 -1.16
CA ASP A 157 4.99 16.82 -1.94
C ASP A 157 6.41 16.54 -2.47
N ASP A 158 7.06 17.58 -3.01
CA ASP A 158 8.46 17.51 -3.41
C ASP A 158 9.38 17.16 -2.21
N ALA A 159 9.11 17.71 -1.02
CA ALA A 159 9.88 17.40 0.18
C ALA A 159 9.77 15.92 0.54
N ARG A 160 8.55 15.34 0.58
CA ARG A 160 8.32 13.94 0.91
C ARG A 160 9.00 13.00 -0.09
N ARG A 161 8.86 13.28 -1.39
CA ARG A 161 9.53 12.49 -2.44
C ARG A 161 11.05 12.55 -2.34
N ASN A 162 11.60 13.73 -2.02
CA ASN A 162 13.04 13.88 -1.78
C ASN A 162 13.54 13.17 -0.53
N MET A 163 12.71 13.01 0.51
CA MET A 163 13.01 12.18 1.67
C MET A 163 13.11 10.72 1.29
N ALA A 164 12.13 10.19 0.54
CA ALA A 164 12.15 8.81 0.04
C ALA A 164 13.39 8.56 -0.85
N VAL A 165 13.68 9.44 -1.80
CA VAL A 165 14.89 9.36 -2.66
C VAL A 165 16.16 9.31 -1.82
N ALA A 166 16.25 10.14 -0.76
CA ALA A 166 17.46 10.21 0.07
C ALA A 166 17.71 8.89 0.84
N VAL A 167 16.66 8.27 1.38
CA VAL A 167 16.76 6.97 2.06
C VAL A 167 17.02 5.85 1.06
N SER A 168 16.34 5.86 -0.09
CA SER A 168 16.53 4.89 -1.16
C SER A 168 17.99 4.76 -1.62
N ARG A 169 18.71 5.89 -1.70
CA ARG A 169 20.14 5.93 -2.08
C ARG A 169 21.06 5.26 -1.05
N ALA A 170 20.56 4.94 0.14
CA ALA A 170 21.32 4.25 1.17
C ALA A 170 21.21 2.71 1.07
N ALA A 171 20.33 2.18 0.25
CA ALA A 171 20.16 0.74 0.02
C ALA A 171 20.95 0.28 -1.21
N ASP A 172 21.28 -1.02 -1.27
CA ASP A 172 21.94 -1.63 -2.42
C ASP A 172 20.95 -1.81 -3.59
N VAL A 173 19.71 -2.19 -3.27
CA VAL A 173 18.62 -2.39 -4.23
C VAL A 173 17.39 -1.63 -3.76
N VAL A 174 16.69 -1.00 -4.69
CA VAL A 174 15.41 -0.34 -4.44
C VAL A 174 14.30 -1.08 -5.18
N VAL A 175 13.21 -1.36 -4.47
CA VAL A 175 12.02 -2.02 -5.00
C VAL A 175 10.84 -1.07 -4.86
N THR A 176 9.96 -1.09 -5.85
CA THR A 176 8.67 -0.38 -5.80
C THR A 176 7.59 -1.19 -6.49
N PRO A 177 6.33 -1.12 -6.02
CA PRO A 177 5.28 -1.96 -6.57
C PRO A 177 4.72 -1.48 -7.92
N THR A 178 5.09 -0.28 -8.41
CA THR A 178 4.55 0.30 -9.64
C THR A 178 5.64 0.76 -10.61
N THR A 179 5.37 0.61 -11.90
CA THR A 179 6.24 1.06 -12.99
C THR A 179 6.43 2.58 -12.95
N ARG A 180 5.37 3.30 -12.62
CA ARG A 180 5.40 4.75 -12.48
C ARG A 180 6.37 5.20 -11.40
N GLN A 181 6.27 4.64 -10.21
CA GLN A 181 7.16 4.98 -9.09
C GLN A 181 8.61 4.65 -9.42
N ALA A 182 8.86 3.51 -10.08
CA ALA A 182 10.20 3.13 -10.52
C ALA A 182 10.79 4.17 -11.47
N ARG A 183 10.00 4.69 -12.42
CA ARG A 183 10.44 5.74 -13.33
C ARG A 183 10.80 7.02 -12.57
N VAL A 184 9.93 7.49 -11.67
CA VAL A 184 10.18 8.68 -10.84
C VAL A 184 11.47 8.57 -10.03
N LEU A 185 11.73 7.41 -9.44
CA LEU A 185 12.95 7.16 -8.66
C LEU A 185 14.20 7.14 -9.55
N ARG A 186 14.14 6.50 -10.72
CA ARG A 186 15.26 6.48 -11.68
C ARG A 186 15.59 7.87 -12.21
N GLU A 187 14.58 8.66 -12.57
CA GLU A 187 14.73 10.06 -12.99
C GLU A 187 15.36 10.93 -11.89
N ALA A 188 15.09 10.59 -10.63
CA ALA A 188 15.75 11.22 -9.47
C ALA A 188 17.15 10.66 -9.17
N GLY A 189 17.71 9.81 -10.02
CA GLY A 189 19.05 9.26 -9.86
C GLY A 189 19.18 8.21 -8.74
N VAL A 190 18.09 7.48 -8.46
CA VAL A 190 18.12 6.28 -7.62
C VAL A 190 18.37 5.07 -8.51
N GLY A 191 19.25 4.20 -8.10
CA GLY A 191 19.50 2.94 -8.83
C GLY A 191 20.30 1.94 -8.01
N PRO A 192 20.15 0.64 -8.29
CA PRO A 192 19.15 0.04 -9.19
C PRO A 192 17.74 0.05 -8.60
N VAL A 193 16.72 0.32 -9.44
CA VAL A 193 15.29 0.30 -9.06
C VAL A 193 14.55 -0.78 -9.84
N HIS A 194 13.88 -1.66 -9.13
CA HIS A 194 13.13 -2.77 -9.70
C HIS A 194 11.63 -2.66 -9.38
N VAL A 195 10.78 -3.11 -10.30
CA VAL A 195 9.33 -3.21 -10.07
C VAL A 195 9.03 -4.61 -9.57
N VAL A 196 8.56 -4.69 -8.32
CA VAL A 196 8.08 -5.94 -7.71
C VAL A 196 6.73 -5.63 -7.06
N PRO A 197 5.63 -6.15 -7.61
CA PRO A 197 4.29 -5.95 -7.02
C PRO A 197 4.25 -6.40 -5.57
N ASN A 198 3.41 -5.76 -4.76
CA ASN A 198 3.24 -6.17 -3.36
C ASN A 198 2.81 -7.64 -3.27
N ALA A 199 3.31 -8.36 -2.28
CA ALA A 199 2.91 -9.74 -2.01
C ALA A 199 1.44 -9.82 -1.57
N LEU A 200 0.81 -10.93 -1.93
CA LEU A 200 -0.48 -11.34 -1.36
C LEU A 200 -0.35 -12.78 -0.87
N GLY A 201 -0.81 -13.03 0.34
CA GLY A 201 -0.92 -14.37 0.87
C GLY A 201 -1.80 -15.26 -0.01
N ARG A 202 -1.41 -16.53 -0.16
CA ARG A 202 -2.17 -17.53 -0.93
C ARG A 202 -3.50 -17.83 -0.26
N ARG A 203 -4.52 -18.09 -1.07
CA ARG A 203 -5.77 -18.65 -0.55
C ARG A 203 -5.74 -20.16 -0.60
N PRO A 204 -6.23 -20.80 0.46
CA PRO A 204 -6.35 -22.26 0.48
C PRO A 204 -7.47 -22.79 -0.46
N VAL A 205 -8.45 -21.95 -0.79
CA VAL A 205 -9.62 -22.30 -1.59
C VAL A 205 -9.82 -21.31 -2.72
N GLU A 206 -10.15 -21.80 -3.90
CA GLU A 206 -10.49 -20.95 -5.04
C GLU A 206 -11.74 -20.10 -4.74
N PRO A 207 -11.71 -18.77 -5.03
CA PRO A 207 -12.84 -17.91 -4.75
C PRO A 207 -14.07 -18.33 -5.55
N PRO A 208 -15.27 -18.28 -4.95
CA PRO A 208 -16.50 -18.58 -5.67
C PRO A 208 -16.76 -17.54 -6.76
N PRO A 209 -17.48 -17.89 -7.84
CA PRO A 209 -17.89 -16.91 -8.84
C PRO A 209 -18.73 -15.79 -8.22
N ALA A 210 -18.72 -14.62 -8.84
CA ALA A 210 -19.58 -13.53 -8.40
C ALA A 210 -21.07 -13.89 -8.54
N PRO A 211 -21.96 -13.35 -7.68
CA PRO A 211 -23.40 -13.64 -7.76
C PRO A 211 -24.00 -13.28 -9.13
N GLU A 212 -24.74 -14.16 -9.74
CA GLU A 212 -25.35 -13.89 -11.06
C GLU A 212 -26.64 -13.05 -10.94
N LEU A 213 -27.38 -13.19 -9.85
CA LEU A 213 -28.66 -12.54 -9.63
C LEU A 213 -28.60 -11.41 -8.58
N GLY A 214 -29.58 -10.52 -8.62
CA GLY A 214 -29.72 -9.42 -7.69
C GLY A 214 -29.00 -8.14 -8.13
N PRO A 215 -28.75 -7.15 -7.26
CA PRO A 215 -28.09 -5.87 -7.61
C PRO A 215 -26.62 -6.06 -7.99
N LEU A 216 -26.04 -5.13 -8.76
CA LEU A 216 -24.60 -5.03 -8.90
C LEU A 216 -24.00 -4.69 -7.54
N ARG A 217 -23.09 -5.54 -7.03
CA ARG A 217 -22.46 -5.39 -5.71
C ARG A 217 -21.05 -4.87 -5.86
N LEU A 218 -20.78 -3.72 -5.26
CA LEU A 218 -19.48 -3.06 -5.28
C LEU A 218 -18.90 -2.95 -3.87
N VAL A 219 -17.59 -3.04 -3.75
CA VAL A 219 -16.89 -2.91 -2.48
C VAL A 219 -15.89 -1.75 -2.57
N TRP A 220 -15.97 -0.83 -1.62
CA TRP A 220 -14.97 0.22 -1.43
C TRP A 220 -14.36 0.06 -0.05
N ALA A 221 -13.10 -0.32 0.02
CA ALA A 221 -12.38 -0.54 1.28
C ALA A 221 -11.14 0.34 1.33
N SER A 222 -11.21 1.43 2.09
CA SER A 222 -10.11 2.38 2.25
C SER A 222 -10.33 3.30 3.43
N ARG A 223 -9.30 4.07 3.84
CA ARG A 223 -9.44 5.11 4.86
C ARG A 223 -10.40 6.20 4.39
N PHE A 224 -11.19 6.79 5.30
CA PHE A 224 -12.07 7.93 4.99
C PHE A 224 -11.25 9.23 5.00
N THR A 225 -10.30 9.33 4.07
CA THR A 225 -9.43 10.49 3.88
C THR A 225 -9.67 11.12 2.50
N PRO A 226 -9.45 12.44 2.33
CA PRO A 226 -9.76 13.12 1.07
C PRO A 226 -9.07 12.51 -0.16
N ASP A 227 -7.87 11.97 -0.01
CA ASP A 227 -7.13 11.30 -1.08
C ASP A 227 -7.79 10.02 -1.60
N LYS A 228 -8.69 9.42 -0.81
CA LYS A 228 -9.45 8.21 -1.18
C LYS A 228 -10.79 8.52 -1.84
N ARG A 229 -11.23 9.78 -1.81
CA ARG A 229 -12.35 10.33 -2.57
C ARG A 229 -13.67 9.54 -2.38
N LEU A 230 -13.98 9.16 -1.13
CA LEU A 230 -15.27 8.52 -0.81
C LEU A 230 -16.46 9.39 -1.22
N ASP A 231 -16.34 10.71 -1.14
CA ASP A 231 -17.33 11.69 -1.57
C ASP A 231 -17.70 11.55 -3.05
N VAL A 232 -16.72 11.28 -3.91
CA VAL A 232 -16.94 11.02 -5.35
C VAL A 232 -17.76 9.76 -5.56
N LEU A 233 -17.44 8.67 -4.85
CA LEU A 233 -18.24 7.45 -4.90
C LEU A 233 -19.67 7.69 -4.43
N LEU A 234 -19.87 8.35 -3.28
CA LEU A 234 -21.22 8.61 -2.76
C LEU A 234 -22.05 9.48 -3.71
N ASN A 235 -21.43 10.47 -4.36
CA ASN A 235 -22.09 11.29 -5.37
C ASN A 235 -22.41 10.48 -6.63
N ALA A 236 -21.52 9.61 -7.09
CA ALA A 236 -21.79 8.72 -8.21
C ALA A 236 -22.97 7.79 -7.92
N ILE A 237 -23.04 7.19 -6.73
CA ILE A 237 -24.15 6.31 -6.37
C ILE A 237 -25.49 7.07 -6.31
N ARG A 238 -25.52 8.34 -5.87
CA ARG A 238 -26.75 9.16 -5.97
C ARG A 238 -27.24 9.31 -7.41
N LEU A 239 -26.33 9.53 -8.36
CA LEU A 239 -26.65 9.60 -9.78
C LEU A 239 -27.17 8.25 -10.30
N VAL A 240 -26.57 7.15 -9.89
CA VAL A 240 -27.03 5.79 -10.22
C VAL A 240 -28.44 5.54 -9.67
N GLU A 241 -28.72 5.90 -8.40
CA GLU A 241 -30.05 5.77 -7.79
C GLU A 241 -31.12 6.59 -8.53
N ILE A 242 -30.79 7.81 -8.96
CA ILE A 242 -31.68 8.64 -9.77
C ILE A 242 -32.02 7.99 -11.11
N ARG A 243 -31.04 7.33 -11.74
CA ARG A 243 -31.17 6.76 -13.08
C ARG A 243 -31.80 5.38 -13.12
N LEU A 244 -31.42 4.50 -12.17
CA LEU A 244 -31.79 3.07 -12.16
C LEU A 244 -32.64 2.66 -10.94
N GLY A 245 -32.81 3.53 -9.94
CA GLY A 245 -33.43 3.23 -8.66
C GLY A 245 -32.46 2.62 -7.64
N ALA A 246 -32.85 2.69 -6.36
CA ALA A 246 -31.98 2.31 -5.22
C ALA A 246 -31.67 0.80 -5.11
N HIS A 247 -32.34 -0.05 -5.89
CA HIS A 247 -32.16 -1.50 -5.84
C HIS A 247 -31.26 -2.06 -6.97
N ALA A 248 -30.84 -1.21 -7.91
CA ALA A 248 -30.01 -1.64 -9.04
C ALA A 248 -28.57 -1.96 -8.61
N VAL A 249 -28.08 -1.27 -7.58
CA VAL A 249 -26.71 -1.44 -7.05
C VAL A 249 -26.74 -1.62 -5.53
N ARG A 250 -25.70 -2.22 -4.99
CA ARG A 250 -25.39 -2.26 -3.57
C ARG A 250 -23.90 -1.98 -3.39
N VAL A 251 -23.56 -1.05 -2.51
CA VAL A 251 -22.18 -0.67 -2.25
C VAL A 251 -21.85 -0.87 -0.77
N ASP A 252 -20.89 -1.73 -0.49
CA ASP A 252 -20.37 -1.95 0.85
C ASP A 252 -19.10 -1.10 1.03
N VAL A 253 -19.13 -0.16 2.02
CA VAL A 253 -18.05 0.80 2.30
C VAL A 253 -17.40 0.47 3.63
N ALA A 254 -16.09 0.23 3.65
CA ALA A 254 -15.31 -0.11 4.84
C ALA A 254 -14.06 0.78 5.02
N GLY A 255 -13.60 0.96 6.27
CA GLY A 255 -12.29 1.52 6.59
C GLY A 255 -12.24 2.82 7.38
N GLY A 256 -13.38 3.42 7.73
CA GLY A 256 -13.44 4.62 8.55
C GLY A 256 -14.15 4.41 9.88
N THR A 257 -13.98 5.35 10.81
CA THR A 257 -14.66 5.33 12.12
C THR A 257 -15.91 6.23 12.17
N VAL A 258 -15.97 7.25 11.32
CA VAL A 258 -17.09 8.20 11.26
C VAL A 258 -17.84 7.97 9.96
N PRO A 259 -19.10 7.55 10.01
CA PRO A 259 -19.90 7.41 8.79
C PRO A 259 -20.15 8.79 8.16
N PRO A 260 -20.18 8.85 6.81
CA PRO A 260 -20.57 10.08 6.11
C PRO A 260 -21.99 10.48 6.52
N THR A 261 -22.23 11.77 6.68
CA THR A 261 -23.49 12.32 7.22
C THR A 261 -24.71 12.10 6.33
N ARG A 262 -24.53 11.78 5.05
CA ARG A 262 -25.60 11.47 4.10
C ARG A 262 -25.14 10.40 3.12
N THR A 263 -25.50 9.16 3.38
CA THR A 263 -25.26 8.05 2.45
C THR A 263 -26.47 7.80 1.55
N PRO A 264 -26.26 7.44 0.27
CA PRO A 264 -27.30 6.87 -0.58
C PRO A 264 -27.92 5.61 0.04
N VAL A 265 -29.15 5.28 -0.34
CA VAL A 265 -29.88 4.09 0.18
C VAL A 265 -29.14 2.79 -0.17
N SER A 266 -28.53 2.75 -1.36
CA SER A 266 -27.77 1.59 -1.86
C SER A 266 -26.42 1.39 -1.15
N VAL A 267 -25.99 2.31 -0.27
CA VAL A 267 -24.68 2.27 0.40
C VAL A 267 -24.82 1.81 1.84
N ARG A 268 -24.07 0.77 2.17
CA ARG A 268 -23.90 0.30 3.55
C ARG A 268 -22.50 0.63 4.06
N VAL A 269 -22.40 1.40 5.12
CA VAL A 269 -21.13 1.75 5.77
C VAL A 269 -20.89 0.82 6.96
N HIS A 270 -19.78 0.07 6.91
CA HIS A 270 -19.42 -0.92 7.92
C HIS A 270 -18.45 -0.39 8.99
N GLY A 271 -17.87 0.79 8.76
CA GLY A 271 -16.79 1.27 9.61
C GLY A 271 -15.48 0.51 9.40
N ARG A 272 -14.65 0.43 10.43
CA ARG A 272 -13.39 -0.31 10.38
C ARG A 272 -13.64 -1.80 10.47
N LEU A 273 -13.15 -2.54 9.50
CA LEU A 273 -13.24 -4.00 9.42
C LEU A 273 -11.84 -4.65 9.52
N SER A 274 -11.82 -5.92 9.93
CA SER A 274 -10.63 -6.77 9.79
C SER A 274 -10.36 -7.12 8.33
N SER A 275 -9.15 -7.51 7.99
CA SER A 275 -8.81 -7.98 6.62
C SER A 275 -9.69 -9.16 6.19
N GLN A 276 -10.05 -10.08 7.12
CA GLN A 276 -10.96 -11.18 6.82
C GLN A 276 -12.37 -10.67 6.48
N ALA A 277 -12.90 -9.71 7.21
CA ALA A 277 -14.23 -9.17 6.94
C ALA A 277 -14.28 -8.37 5.61
N VAL A 278 -13.21 -7.66 5.24
CA VAL A 278 -13.08 -7.03 3.91
C VAL A 278 -13.07 -8.08 2.82
N HIS A 279 -12.34 -9.18 3.03
CA HIS A 279 -12.34 -10.33 2.14
C HIS A 279 -13.76 -10.89 1.94
N ASP A 280 -14.50 -11.13 3.02
CA ASP A 280 -15.85 -11.68 2.93
C ASP A 280 -16.78 -10.77 2.11
N LEU A 281 -16.60 -9.44 2.20
CA LEU A 281 -17.30 -8.48 1.33
C LEU A 281 -16.89 -8.62 -0.14
N LEU A 282 -15.58 -8.75 -0.43
CA LEU A 282 -15.08 -8.92 -1.80
C LEU A 282 -15.59 -10.21 -2.42
N LEU A 283 -15.64 -11.31 -1.69
CA LEU A 283 -16.22 -12.58 -2.17
C LEU A 283 -17.68 -12.46 -2.57
N CYS A 284 -18.45 -11.62 -1.85
CA CYS A 284 -19.85 -11.35 -2.16
C CYS A 284 -20.03 -10.26 -3.24
N GLY A 285 -18.96 -9.57 -3.62
CA GLY A 285 -18.95 -8.46 -4.57
C GLY A 285 -18.76 -8.92 -6.03
N HIS A 286 -19.00 -8.01 -6.97
CA HIS A 286 -18.68 -8.15 -8.38
C HIS A 286 -17.38 -7.43 -8.75
N ALA A 287 -17.11 -6.29 -8.12
CA ALA A 287 -15.90 -5.50 -8.31
C ALA A 287 -15.58 -4.68 -7.07
N ALA A 288 -14.29 -4.34 -6.89
CA ALA A 288 -13.90 -3.28 -5.97
C ALA A 288 -13.87 -1.93 -6.70
N VAL A 289 -13.98 -0.82 -5.92
CA VAL A 289 -13.91 0.55 -6.46
C VAL A 289 -12.74 1.29 -5.82
N VAL A 290 -11.90 1.91 -6.63
CA VAL A 290 -10.74 2.70 -6.22
C VAL A 290 -10.82 4.09 -6.86
N CYS A 291 -11.24 5.09 -6.08
CA CYS A 291 -11.43 6.46 -6.57
C CYS A 291 -10.18 7.34 -6.40
N SER A 292 -9.10 6.83 -5.79
CA SER A 292 -7.87 7.60 -5.54
C SER A 292 -7.24 8.07 -6.85
N LEU A 293 -6.76 9.33 -6.87
CA LEU A 293 -6.03 9.90 -8.01
C LEU A 293 -4.58 10.20 -7.63
N GLU A 294 -3.70 10.22 -8.65
CA GLU A 294 -2.30 10.63 -8.53
C GLU A 294 -1.52 9.86 -7.45
N HIS A 295 -2.00 8.70 -7.05
CA HIS A 295 -1.31 7.86 -6.08
C HIS A 295 -0.20 7.07 -6.78
N ASP A 296 1.02 7.18 -6.30
CA ASP A 296 2.17 6.48 -6.91
C ASP A 296 2.27 5.01 -6.47
N GLY A 297 1.62 4.65 -5.37
CA GLY A 297 1.66 3.30 -4.81
C GLY A 297 0.59 2.38 -5.39
N GLN A 298 0.72 1.09 -5.08
CA GLN A 298 -0.23 0.06 -5.47
C GLN A 298 -1.30 -0.12 -4.38
N PRO A 299 -2.58 0.14 -4.65
CA PRO A 299 -3.65 -0.04 -3.67
C PRO A 299 -3.80 -1.52 -3.27
N MET A 300 -3.63 -1.83 -1.99
CA MET A 300 -3.78 -3.20 -1.48
C MET A 300 -5.19 -3.75 -1.74
N THR A 301 -6.23 -2.92 -1.62
CA THR A 301 -7.62 -3.33 -1.92
C THR A 301 -7.79 -3.85 -3.36
N ALA A 302 -7.05 -3.29 -4.34
CA ALA A 302 -7.09 -3.80 -5.70
C ALA A 302 -6.47 -5.20 -5.79
N LEU A 303 -5.33 -5.42 -5.13
CA LEU A 303 -4.70 -6.73 -5.08
C LEU A 303 -5.56 -7.76 -4.34
N GLU A 304 -6.16 -7.36 -3.22
CA GLU A 304 -7.11 -8.18 -2.46
C GLU A 304 -8.32 -8.57 -3.33
N ALA A 305 -8.84 -7.63 -4.13
CA ALA A 305 -9.90 -7.90 -5.09
C ALA A 305 -9.46 -8.90 -6.17
N PHE A 306 -8.27 -8.72 -6.75
CA PHE A 306 -7.74 -9.67 -7.74
C PHE A 306 -7.57 -11.07 -7.16
N ARG A 307 -7.01 -11.18 -5.94
CA ARG A 307 -6.90 -12.44 -5.22
C ARG A 307 -8.26 -13.13 -5.07
N ASP A 308 -9.33 -12.35 -4.95
CA ASP A 308 -10.71 -12.83 -4.83
C ASP A 308 -11.42 -12.96 -6.19
N HIS A 309 -10.65 -12.90 -7.28
CA HIS A 309 -11.14 -12.98 -8.65
C HIS A 309 -12.16 -11.87 -8.98
N ARG A 310 -11.96 -10.68 -8.39
CA ARG A 310 -12.80 -9.50 -8.63
C ARG A 310 -11.98 -8.42 -9.34
N PRO A 311 -12.47 -7.89 -10.48
CA PRO A 311 -11.84 -6.74 -11.12
C PRO A 311 -12.01 -5.48 -10.28
N VAL A 312 -11.32 -4.41 -10.66
CA VAL A 312 -11.42 -3.11 -9.99
C VAL A 312 -11.94 -2.04 -10.94
N ILE A 313 -12.85 -1.20 -10.47
CA ILE A 313 -13.26 0.03 -11.15
C ILE A 313 -12.32 1.13 -10.64
N VAL A 314 -11.63 1.82 -11.54
CA VAL A 314 -10.65 2.86 -11.19
C VAL A 314 -10.92 4.15 -11.91
N SER A 315 -10.74 5.29 -11.23
CA SER A 315 -10.88 6.62 -11.83
C SER A 315 -9.54 7.20 -12.31
N ASP A 316 -8.41 6.62 -11.93
CA ASP A 316 -7.08 7.08 -12.36
C ASP A 316 -6.55 6.23 -13.51
N ILE A 317 -6.36 6.85 -14.69
CA ILE A 317 -5.78 6.21 -15.89
C ILE A 317 -4.41 5.57 -15.61
N ARG A 318 -3.67 6.08 -14.64
CA ARG A 318 -2.35 5.57 -14.26
C ARG A 318 -2.46 4.24 -13.53
N LEU A 319 -3.45 4.10 -12.65
CA LEU A 319 -3.78 2.82 -12.00
C LEU A 319 -4.33 1.82 -13.01
N ALA A 320 -5.19 2.28 -13.94
CA ALA A 320 -5.67 1.43 -15.02
C ALA A 320 -4.51 0.87 -15.85
N SER A 321 -3.50 1.68 -16.17
CA SER A 321 -2.32 1.22 -16.93
C SER A 321 -1.44 0.22 -16.15
N GLU A 322 -1.38 0.31 -14.83
CA GLU A 322 -0.66 -0.68 -13.99
C GLU A 322 -1.41 -2.01 -13.85
N PHE A 323 -2.74 -1.98 -13.88
CA PHE A 323 -3.59 -3.17 -13.73
C PHE A 323 -4.04 -3.77 -15.07
N GLY A 324 -3.82 -3.05 -16.17
CA GLY A 324 -4.21 -3.50 -17.50
C GLY A 324 -5.69 -3.87 -17.58
N SER A 325 -5.98 -4.99 -18.22
CA SER A 325 -7.36 -5.45 -18.42
C SER A 325 -8.10 -5.86 -17.13
N ALA A 326 -7.43 -5.97 -15.98
CA ALA A 326 -8.11 -6.22 -14.70
C ALA A 326 -8.79 -4.97 -14.12
N ALA A 327 -8.52 -3.79 -14.69
CA ALA A 327 -9.15 -2.53 -14.35
C ALA A 327 -10.25 -2.16 -15.35
N VAL A 328 -11.39 -1.70 -14.83
CA VAL A 328 -12.42 -0.96 -15.57
C VAL A 328 -12.13 0.51 -15.33
N LEU A 329 -11.63 1.22 -16.34
CA LEU A 329 -11.39 2.66 -16.23
C LEU A 329 -12.72 3.40 -16.40
N THR A 330 -13.00 4.37 -15.51
CA THR A 330 -14.17 5.26 -15.65
C THR A 330 -13.96 6.25 -16.81
N ASP A 331 -15.05 6.75 -17.39
CA ASP A 331 -15.00 7.70 -18.51
C ASP A 331 -14.20 8.96 -18.16
N ASP A 332 -14.32 9.43 -16.94
CA ASP A 332 -13.53 10.52 -16.38
C ASP A 332 -13.32 10.34 -14.86
N GLU A 333 -12.58 11.27 -14.24
CA GLU A 333 -12.25 11.25 -12.82
C GLU A 333 -13.39 11.81 -11.93
N THR A 334 -14.54 12.17 -12.50
CA THR A 334 -15.66 12.77 -11.76
C THR A 334 -16.64 11.74 -11.21
N ALA A 335 -17.56 12.19 -10.36
CA ALA A 335 -18.67 11.35 -9.91
C ALA A 335 -19.60 10.97 -11.07
N PHE A 336 -19.68 11.79 -12.12
CA PHE A 336 -20.48 11.51 -13.29
C PHE A 336 -19.89 10.38 -14.13
N GLY A 337 -18.59 10.43 -14.45
CA GLY A 337 -17.91 9.35 -15.19
C GLY A 337 -17.97 8.03 -14.42
N LEU A 338 -17.77 8.04 -13.10
CA LEU A 338 -17.93 6.84 -12.27
C LEU A 338 -19.37 6.32 -12.29
N ALA A 339 -20.38 7.21 -12.24
CA ALA A 339 -21.78 6.82 -12.30
C ALA A 339 -22.14 6.19 -13.65
N THR A 340 -21.67 6.76 -14.77
CA THR A 340 -21.87 6.22 -16.12
C THR A 340 -21.37 4.79 -16.21
N THR A 341 -20.12 4.56 -15.83
CA THR A 341 -19.53 3.21 -15.80
C THR A 341 -20.33 2.24 -14.93
N ILE A 342 -20.76 2.66 -13.72
CA ILE A 342 -21.55 1.81 -12.83
C ILE A 342 -22.93 1.49 -13.44
N ILE A 343 -23.59 2.45 -14.12
CA ILE A 343 -24.87 2.24 -14.80
C ILE A 343 -24.73 1.22 -15.92
N GLU A 344 -23.69 1.28 -16.72
CA GLU A 344 -23.40 0.31 -17.79
C GLU A 344 -23.22 -1.09 -17.21
N LEU A 345 -22.37 -1.23 -16.18
CA LEU A 345 -22.10 -2.51 -15.50
C LEU A 345 -23.33 -3.06 -14.78
N ALA A 346 -24.22 -2.21 -14.25
CA ALA A 346 -25.46 -2.64 -13.63
C ALA A 346 -26.49 -3.10 -14.67
N SER A 347 -26.46 -2.51 -15.87
CA SER A 347 -27.34 -2.87 -16.98
C SER A 347 -26.86 -4.14 -17.70
N ASP A 348 -25.55 -4.33 -17.84
CA ASP A 348 -24.95 -5.52 -18.44
C ASP A 348 -23.69 -5.97 -17.68
N ARG A 349 -23.84 -6.95 -16.79
CA ARG A 349 -22.72 -7.52 -16.02
C ARG A 349 -21.74 -8.35 -16.85
N THR A 350 -22.12 -8.76 -18.05
CA THR A 350 -21.23 -9.53 -18.92
C THR A 350 -20.00 -8.73 -19.30
N LEU A 351 -20.08 -7.40 -19.25
CA LEU A 351 -18.97 -6.47 -19.44
C LEU A 351 -17.83 -6.70 -18.41
N LEU A 352 -18.12 -7.24 -17.22
CA LEU A 352 -17.09 -7.58 -16.23
C LEU A 352 -16.30 -8.85 -16.56
N ARG A 353 -16.78 -9.73 -17.44
CA ARG A 353 -16.14 -11.03 -17.72
C ARG A 353 -14.67 -10.93 -18.15
N PRO A 354 -14.30 -10.10 -19.15
CA PRO A 354 -12.90 -9.99 -19.55
C PRO A 354 -12.02 -9.43 -18.42
N HIS A 355 -12.55 -8.50 -17.62
CA HIS A 355 -11.84 -7.92 -16.47
C HIS A 355 -11.66 -8.92 -15.34
N THR A 356 -12.66 -9.78 -15.09
CA THR A 356 -12.56 -10.89 -14.13
C THR A 356 -11.49 -11.91 -14.56
N ALA A 357 -11.45 -12.28 -15.84
CA ALA A 357 -10.41 -13.17 -16.36
C ALA A 357 -9.00 -12.60 -16.16
N ALA A 358 -8.82 -11.30 -16.42
CA ALA A 358 -7.56 -10.62 -16.17
C ALA A 358 -7.23 -10.51 -14.68
N ALA A 359 -8.21 -10.30 -13.79
CA ALA A 359 -8.02 -10.30 -12.34
C ALA A 359 -7.50 -11.67 -11.84
N ILE A 360 -8.03 -12.76 -12.37
CA ILE A 360 -7.55 -14.14 -12.08
C ILE A 360 -6.07 -14.27 -12.48
N GLU A 361 -5.70 -13.77 -13.65
CA GLU A 361 -4.31 -13.83 -14.09
C GLU A 361 -3.39 -12.99 -13.20
N HIS A 362 -3.83 -11.79 -12.79
CA HIS A 362 -3.10 -11.00 -11.79
C HIS A 362 -2.91 -11.75 -10.47
N ALA A 363 -3.94 -12.46 -9.97
CA ALA A 363 -3.83 -13.26 -8.75
C ALA A 363 -2.76 -14.36 -8.87
N ARG A 364 -2.66 -15.01 -10.03
CA ARG A 364 -1.63 -16.03 -10.32
C ARG A 364 -0.21 -15.49 -10.34
N LEU A 365 -0.06 -14.21 -10.71
CA LEU A 365 1.25 -13.54 -10.79
C LEU A 365 1.71 -12.94 -9.46
N ALA A 366 0.79 -12.61 -8.55
CA ALA A 366 1.07 -11.93 -7.28
C ALA A 366 1.20 -12.90 -6.08
N THR A 367 1.62 -14.15 -6.31
CA THR A 367 1.76 -15.13 -5.22
C THR A 367 2.93 -14.84 -4.29
N ALA A 368 2.82 -15.30 -3.05
CA ALA A 368 3.87 -15.18 -2.03
C ALA A 368 5.20 -15.74 -2.50
N GLU A 369 5.19 -16.93 -3.12
CA GLU A 369 6.38 -17.60 -3.62
C GLU A 369 7.06 -16.78 -4.72
N ARG A 370 6.29 -16.30 -5.72
CA ARG A 370 6.84 -15.48 -6.81
C ARG A 370 7.42 -14.16 -6.31
N HIS A 371 6.74 -13.51 -5.38
CA HIS A 371 7.24 -12.28 -4.77
C HIS A 371 8.56 -12.53 -4.04
N THR A 372 8.62 -13.57 -3.20
CA THR A 372 9.83 -13.96 -2.46
C THR A 372 10.97 -14.27 -3.42
N ASP A 373 10.73 -15.10 -4.44
CA ASP A 373 11.73 -15.43 -5.46
C ASP A 373 12.27 -14.20 -6.20
N GLN A 374 11.37 -13.28 -6.59
CA GLN A 374 11.79 -12.05 -7.26
C GLN A 374 12.70 -11.20 -6.36
N VAL A 375 12.30 -11.00 -5.10
CA VAL A 375 13.08 -10.21 -4.14
C VAL A 375 14.45 -10.85 -3.89
N LEU A 376 14.52 -12.16 -3.68
CA LEU A 376 15.78 -12.87 -3.41
C LEU A 376 16.72 -12.87 -4.62
N ARG A 377 16.22 -13.02 -5.85
CA ARG A 377 17.05 -12.91 -7.06
C ARG A 377 17.72 -11.55 -7.22
N LEU A 378 17.05 -10.47 -6.80
CA LEU A 378 17.64 -9.13 -6.86
C LEU A 378 18.87 -9.01 -5.93
N VAL A 379 18.85 -9.69 -4.80
CA VAL A 379 19.99 -9.73 -3.87
C VAL A 379 21.12 -10.59 -4.42
N ALA A 380 20.81 -11.79 -4.91
CA ALA A 380 21.82 -12.69 -5.46
C ALA A 380 22.59 -12.05 -6.65
N GLY A 381 21.91 -11.24 -7.47
CA GLY A 381 22.53 -10.49 -8.56
C GLY A 381 23.31 -9.24 -8.12
N SER A 382 23.15 -8.81 -6.86
CA SER A 382 23.79 -7.61 -6.32
C SER A 382 24.97 -7.91 -5.40
N CYS A 383 25.18 -9.18 -5.02
CA CYS A 383 26.40 -9.59 -4.31
C CYS A 383 27.60 -9.32 -5.23
N ARG A 384 28.38 -8.29 -4.91
CA ARG A 384 29.65 -7.99 -5.56
C ARG A 384 30.61 -9.17 -5.36
N PRO A 385 31.34 -9.56 -6.41
CA PRO A 385 32.40 -10.56 -6.28
C PRO A 385 33.49 -10.11 -5.32
#